data_a52936af7aec2ee74654fd5e6cfd01dd
#
_entry.id   a52936af7aec2ee74654fd5e6cfd01dd
#
_cell.length_a   1.000
_cell.length_b   1.000
_cell.length_c   1.000
_cell.angle_alpha   90.00
_cell.angle_beta   90.00
_cell.angle_gamma   90.00
#
_symmetry.space_group_name_H-M   'P 1'
#
loop_
_entity.id
_entity.type
_entity.pdbx_description
1 polymer ?
#
loop_
_entity_poly.entity_id
_entity_poly.type
_entity_poly.pdbx_seq_one_letter_code
_entity_poly.pdbx_strand_id
1 'polypeptide(L)'
;DGSLVVNRPDALRNFNEKVSISLFPHVTPKTLISCAEKELRGFIAKQDKTVVKPLDGMGGKSIFIIDKNDLNTRSILEAVTSDFTKTIMAQTYVPEITAGDKRIHIVNGKHCEVLLARIPSETDHRGNLVMGAKPEVQPLSDRDKEICNTIAPTLVENGILFAGIDVIGDFLTEINITSPTGMREIDKYHQYSVSAILFNQLEKILNEK
;
A
#
# COMPACT_ATOMS: atom_id res chain seq x y z
N ASP A 1 -0.92 25.53 20.37
CA ASP A 1 0.48 26.00 20.24
C ASP A 1 0.82 26.48 18.82
N GLY A 2 -0.04 26.36 17.81
CA GLY A 2 0.18 26.84 16.45
C GLY A 2 1.12 25.97 15.58
N SER A 3 1.65 24.86 16.11
CA SER A 3 2.49 23.94 15.34
C SER A 3 1.69 23.21 14.27
N LEU A 4 2.27 23.06 13.08
CA LEU A 4 1.71 22.22 12.03
C LEU A 4 2.13 20.76 12.28
N VAL A 5 1.15 19.88 12.42
CA VAL A 5 1.37 18.42 12.55
C VAL A 5 0.92 17.75 11.27
N VAL A 6 1.80 16.94 10.66
CA VAL A 6 1.59 16.22 9.40
C VAL A 6 1.93 14.71 9.58
N ASN A 7 1.01 13.81 9.29
CA ASN A 7 -0.42 13.99 8.98
C ASN A 7 -1.24 14.25 10.26
N ARG A 8 -2.52 14.56 10.12
CA ARG A 8 -3.38 14.76 11.30
C ARG A 8 -3.32 13.58 12.25
N PRO A 9 -3.22 13.79 13.58
CA PRO A 9 -3.06 12.70 14.56
C PRO A 9 -4.25 11.72 14.60
N ASP A 10 -5.47 12.20 14.35
CA ASP A 10 -6.66 11.35 14.26
C ASP A 10 -6.62 10.46 13.00
N ALA A 11 -6.16 10.96 11.86
CA ALA A 11 -5.95 10.16 10.67
C ALA A 11 -4.92 9.05 10.94
N LEU A 12 -3.79 9.36 11.58
CA LEU A 12 -2.76 8.37 11.93
C LEU A 12 -3.29 7.25 12.83
N ARG A 13 -4.29 7.53 13.68
CA ARG A 13 -4.94 6.51 14.53
C ARG A 13 -5.99 5.70 13.79
N ASN A 14 -6.74 6.32 12.88
CA ASN A 14 -7.95 5.73 12.29
C ASN A 14 -7.70 5.09 10.93
N PHE A 15 -6.63 5.45 10.23
CA PHE A 15 -6.31 4.97 8.89
C PHE A 15 -5.28 3.84 8.96
N ASN A 16 -5.73 2.60 8.99
CA ASN A 16 -4.82 1.46 8.83
C ASN A 16 -4.41 1.32 7.36
N GLU A 17 -3.13 1.16 7.08
CA GLU A 17 -2.55 1.14 5.72
C GLU A 17 -3.16 0.10 4.78
N LYS A 18 -3.60 -1.05 5.32
CA LYS A 18 -4.22 -2.14 4.56
C LYS A 18 -5.73 -2.05 4.55
N VAL A 19 -6.36 -1.79 5.70
CA VAL A 19 -7.82 -1.74 5.81
C VAL A 19 -8.41 -0.58 5.03
N SER A 20 -7.72 0.57 4.96
CA SER A 20 -8.23 1.78 4.32
C SER A 20 -8.52 1.62 2.82
N ILE A 21 -7.87 0.67 2.14
CA ILE A 21 -8.17 0.41 0.73
C ILE A 21 -9.59 -0.11 0.52
N SER A 22 -10.25 -0.68 1.54
CA SER A 22 -11.64 -1.15 1.46
C SER A 22 -12.65 -0.03 1.21
N LEU A 23 -12.26 1.22 1.43
CA LEU A 23 -13.04 2.40 1.03
C LEU A 23 -13.12 2.57 -0.51
N PHE A 24 -12.24 1.89 -1.26
CA PHE A 24 -12.09 2.05 -2.71
C PHE A 24 -12.20 0.71 -3.46
N PRO A 25 -13.33 -0.01 -3.34
CA PRO A 25 -13.46 -1.37 -3.88
C PRO A 25 -13.32 -1.46 -5.40
N HIS A 26 -13.52 -0.36 -6.12
CA HIS A 26 -13.42 -0.33 -7.60
C HIS A 26 -11.99 -0.26 -8.12
N VAL A 27 -11.03 0.12 -7.27
CA VAL A 27 -9.61 0.22 -7.64
C VAL A 27 -8.72 -0.74 -6.85
N THR A 28 -9.31 -1.66 -6.07
CA THR A 28 -8.58 -2.66 -5.26
C THR A 28 -8.86 -4.07 -5.76
N PRO A 29 -7.95 -5.05 -5.56
CA PRO A 29 -8.27 -6.46 -5.79
C PRO A 29 -9.40 -6.90 -4.85
N LYS A 30 -10.09 -7.99 -5.19
CA LYS A 30 -11.05 -8.58 -4.24
C LYS A 30 -10.35 -8.82 -2.91
N THR A 31 -10.93 -8.33 -1.83
CA THR A 31 -10.33 -8.31 -0.50
C THR A 31 -11.34 -8.77 0.54
N LEU A 32 -10.88 -9.59 1.48
CA LEU A 32 -11.60 -9.98 2.69
C LEU A 32 -10.75 -9.62 3.91
N ILE A 33 -11.36 -9.02 4.92
CA ILE A 33 -10.74 -8.73 6.20
C ILE A 33 -11.50 -9.53 7.25
N SER A 34 -10.86 -10.56 7.80
CA SER A 34 -11.49 -11.49 8.76
C SER A 34 -10.45 -12.25 9.57
N CYS A 35 -10.88 -12.84 10.69
CA CYS A 35 -10.14 -13.90 11.39
C CYS A 35 -10.90 -15.23 11.36
N ALA A 36 -12.14 -15.26 10.86
CA ALA A 36 -12.96 -16.45 10.86
C ALA A 36 -12.47 -17.49 9.84
N GLU A 37 -12.10 -18.69 10.29
CA GLU A 37 -11.59 -19.76 9.43
C GLU A 37 -12.51 -20.02 8.22
N LYS A 38 -13.81 -20.17 8.47
CA LYS A 38 -14.80 -20.47 7.43
C LYS A 38 -14.83 -19.41 6.33
N GLU A 39 -14.74 -18.13 6.69
CA GLU A 39 -14.76 -17.00 5.74
C GLU A 39 -13.47 -16.96 4.92
N LEU A 40 -12.32 -17.08 5.58
CA LEU A 40 -11.01 -17.09 4.93
C LEU A 40 -10.89 -18.24 3.93
N ARG A 41 -11.23 -19.46 4.35
CA ARG A 41 -11.21 -20.63 3.46
C ARG A 41 -12.23 -20.50 2.31
N GLY A 42 -13.40 -19.95 2.61
CA GLY A 42 -14.43 -19.69 1.60
C GLY A 42 -14.00 -18.63 0.57
N PHE A 43 -13.20 -17.65 0.98
CA PHE A 43 -12.59 -16.67 0.07
C PHE A 43 -11.51 -17.32 -0.80
N ILE A 44 -10.55 -18.03 -0.19
CA ILE A 44 -9.44 -18.72 -0.88
C ILE A 44 -9.97 -19.69 -1.94
N ALA A 45 -10.98 -20.48 -1.62
CA ALA A 45 -11.58 -21.45 -2.53
C ALA A 45 -12.17 -20.83 -3.83
N LYS A 46 -12.46 -19.53 -3.83
CA LYS A 46 -13.00 -18.80 -4.99
C LYS A 46 -11.94 -18.10 -5.83
N GLN A 47 -10.68 -18.11 -5.41
CA GLN A 47 -9.56 -17.49 -6.12
C GLN A 47 -8.60 -18.57 -6.59
N ASP A 48 -7.84 -18.33 -7.67
CA ASP A 48 -6.76 -19.26 -8.07
C ASP A 48 -5.59 -19.15 -7.10
N LYS A 49 -5.22 -17.92 -6.73
CA LYS A 49 -4.21 -17.60 -5.72
C LYS A 49 -4.69 -16.48 -4.81
N THR A 50 -4.37 -16.58 -3.54
CA THR A 50 -4.69 -15.57 -2.53
C THR A 50 -3.44 -15.13 -1.79
N VAL A 51 -3.26 -13.83 -1.60
CA VAL A 51 -2.27 -13.28 -0.67
C VAL A 51 -2.94 -13.10 0.68
N VAL A 52 -2.35 -13.66 1.74
CA VAL A 52 -2.74 -13.38 3.13
C VAL A 52 -1.64 -12.61 3.83
N LYS A 53 -2.03 -11.59 4.59
CA LYS A 53 -1.11 -10.68 5.27
C LYS A 53 -1.71 -10.14 6.58
N PRO A 54 -0.91 -10.01 7.67
CA PRO A 54 -1.36 -9.36 8.89
C PRO A 54 -1.63 -7.87 8.65
N LEU A 55 -2.54 -7.27 9.41
CA LEU A 55 -2.91 -5.85 9.27
C LEU A 55 -1.87 -4.90 9.86
N ASP A 56 -1.08 -5.37 10.83
CA ASP A 56 -0.06 -4.63 11.57
C ASP A 56 1.38 -4.94 11.12
N GLY A 57 1.53 -5.80 10.10
CA GLY A 57 2.84 -6.18 9.55
C GLY A 57 3.40 -5.13 8.59
N MET A 58 4.73 -4.92 8.64
CA MET A 58 5.47 -4.05 7.72
C MET A 58 6.63 -4.79 7.05
N GLY A 59 7.15 -4.24 5.94
CA GLY A 59 8.35 -4.77 5.27
C GLY A 59 8.17 -6.15 4.64
N GLY A 60 6.94 -6.57 4.32
CA GLY A 60 6.67 -7.86 3.68
C GLY A 60 6.75 -9.08 4.61
N LYS A 61 6.84 -8.89 5.93
CA LYS A 61 6.87 -9.99 6.90
C LYS A 61 5.52 -10.67 6.99
N SER A 62 5.53 -12.02 7.10
CA SER A 62 4.33 -12.85 7.26
C SER A 62 3.32 -12.70 6.12
N ILE A 63 3.77 -12.38 4.91
CA ILE A 63 2.96 -12.41 3.70
C ILE A 63 3.11 -13.80 3.08
N PHE A 64 1.99 -14.46 2.83
CA PHE A 64 1.96 -15.77 2.18
C PHE A 64 1.09 -15.73 0.93
N ILE A 65 1.50 -16.45 -0.09
CA ILE A 65 0.69 -16.74 -1.27
C ILE A 65 0.16 -18.17 -1.11
N ILE A 66 -1.15 -18.32 -1.18
CA ILE A 66 -1.85 -19.59 -1.02
C ILE A 66 -2.51 -19.93 -2.36
N ASP A 67 -2.15 -21.05 -2.93
CA ASP A 67 -2.85 -21.62 -4.10
C ASP A 67 -4.19 -22.24 -3.65
N LYS A 68 -5.19 -22.24 -4.52
CA LYS A 68 -6.55 -22.71 -4.24
C LYS A 68 -6.61 -24.09 -3.53
N ASN A 69 -5.70 -24.99 -3.88
CA ASN A 69 -5.66 -26.36 -3.38
C ASN A 69 -4.42 -26.63 -2.50
N ASP A 70 -3.81 -25.61 -1.94
CA ASP A 70 -2.63 -25.77 -1.08
C ASP A 70 -3.01 -26.53 0.19
N LEU A 71 -2.35 -27.66 0.41
CA LEU A 71 -2.56 -28.53 1.59
C LEU A 71 -2.16 -27.84 2.90
N ASN A 72 -1.29 -26.82 2.85
CA ASN A 72 -0.85 -26.06 4.02
C ASN A 72 -1.78 -24.90 4.36
N THR A 73 -2.86 -24.66 3.58
CA THR A 73 -3.78 -23.53 3.76
C THR A 73 -4.17 -23.34 5.24
N ARG A 74 -4.55 -24.42 5.92
CA ARG A 74 -4.97 -24.33 7.33
C ARG A 74 -3.83 -23.89 8.23
N SER A 75 -2.67 -24.54 8.13
CA SER A 75 -1.51 -24.22 8.96
C SER A 75 -1.01 -22.77 8.72
N ILE A 76 -1.04 -22.30 7.48
CA ILE A 76 -0.71 -20.91 7.15
C ILE A 76 -1.71 -19.95 7.82
N LEU A 77 -3.01 -20.24 7.72
CA LEU A 77 -4.05 -19.41 8.35
C LEU A 77 -3.91 -19.39 9.87
N GLU A 78 -3.73 -20.55 10.52
CA GLU A 78 -3.47 -20.64 11.98
C GLU A 78 -2.29 -19.76 12.38
N ALA A 79 -1.17 -19.83 11.64
CA ALA A 79 0.03 -19.04 11.93
C ALA A 79 -0.21 -17.52 11.77
N VAL A 80 -0.85 -17.08 10.64
CA VAL A 80 -1.02 -15.64 10.35
C VAL A 80 -2.09 -15.02 11.22
N THR A 81 -3.15 -15.77 11.56
CA THR A 81 -4.25 -15.31 12.43
C THR A 81 -4.00 -15.53 13.91
N SER A 82 -2.88 -16.12 14.31
CA SER A 82 -2.65 -16.59 15.69
C SER A 82 -3.84 -17.41 16.17
N ASP A 83 -4.05 -18.57 15.55
CA ASP A 83 -5.16 -19.50 15.85
C ASP A 83 -6.55 -18.84 15.76
N PHE A 84 -6.77 -18.10 14.67
CA PHE A 84 -8.05 -17.43 14.34
C PHE A 84 -8.50 -16.37 15.37
N THR A 85 -7.54 -15.80 16.12
CA THR A 85 -7.79 -14.72 17.07
C THR A 85 -7.49 -13.35 16.53
N LYS A 86 -6.59 -13.22 15.52
CA LYS A 86 -6.21 -11.95 14.90
C LYS A 86 -6.80 -11.80 13.52
N THR A 87 -7.41 -10.65 13.28
CA THR A 87 -7.90 -10.28 11.96
C THR A 87 -6.74 -10.07 10.99
N ILE A 88 -6.88 -10.65 9.80
CA ILE A 88 -5.92 -10.53 8.69
C ILE A 88 -6.62 -10.04 7.42
N MET A 89 -5.83 -9.66 6.44
CA MET A 89 -6.29 -9.42 5.07
C MET A 89 -6.02 -10.64 4.20
N ALA A 90 -7.05 -11.13 3.50
CA ALA A 90 -6.94 -12.04 2.37
C ALA A 90 -7.31 -11.29 1.09
N GLN A 91 -6.47 -11.34 0.08
CA GLN A 91 -6.61 -10.55 -1.15
C GLN A 91 -6.31 -11.42 -2.36
N THR A 92 -7.06 -11.25 -3.46
CA THR A 92 -6.74 -11.91 -4.72
C THR A 92 -5.31 -11.57 -5.13
N TYR A 93 -4.53 -12.58 -5.47
CA TYR A 93 -3.16 -12.38 -5.98
C TYR A 93 -3.17 -11.64 -7.31
N VAL A 94 -2.30 -10.65 -7.43
CA VAL A 94 -2.12 -9.86 -8.65
C VAL A 94 -0.78 -10.26 -9.28
N PRO A 95 -0.78 -11.00 -10.40
CA PRO A 95 0.44 -11.56 -10.99
C PRO A 95 1.42 -10.48 -11.51
N GLU A 96 0.94 -9.29 -11.79
CA GLU A 96 1.73 -8.13 -12.20
C GLU A 96 2.75 -7.67 -11.15
N ILE A 97 2.74 -8.23 -9.95
CA ILE A 97 3.80 -8.01 -8.95
C ILE A 97 5.19 -8.31 -9.50
N THR A 98 5.31 -9.21 -10.46
CA THR A 98 6.57 -9.53 -11.14
C THR A 98 7.16 -8.35 -11.91
N ALA A 99 6.33 -7.41 -12.37
CA ALA A 99 6.72 -6.16 -13.00
C ALA A 99 7.02 -5.04 -11.99
N GLY A 100 6.79 -5.29 -10.71
CA GLY A 100 7.07 -4.39 -9.60
C GLY A 100 5.83 -3.96 -8.83
N ASP A 101 6.06 -3.67 -7.56
CA ASP A 101 5.14 -3.00 -6.66
C ASP A 101 5.42 -1.49 -6.76
N LYS A 102 4.48 -0.72 -7.27
CA LYS A 102 4.63 0.70 -7.58
C LYS A 102 4.33 1.56 -6.34
N ARG A 103 5.32 2.28 -5.80
CA ARG A 103 5.14 3.32 -4.79
C ARG A 103 4.88 4.66 -5.46
N ILE A 104 3.70 5.24 -5.24
CA ILE A 104 3.32 6.57 -5.74
C ILE A 104 3.13 7.49 -4.53
N HIS A 105 3.76 8.66 -4.56
CA HIS A 105 3.59 9.66 -3.51
C HIS A 105 2.47 10.64 -3.88
N ILE A 106 1.68 11.00 -2.85
CA ILE A 106 0.60 12.00 -2.95
C ILE A 106 0.88 13.07 -1.90
N VAL A 107 0.92 14.33 -2.34
CA VAL A 107 1.11 15.50 -1.49
C VAL A 107 -0.10 16.42 -1.64
N ASN A 108 -0.81 16.68 -0.55
CA ASN A 108 -1.99 17.53 -0.51
C ASN A 108 -3.01 17.20 -1.63
N GLY A 109 -3.33 15.91 -1.77
CA GLY A 109 -4.29 15.42 -2.77
C GLY A 109 -3.78 15.39 -4.20
N LYS A 110 -2.51 15.74 -4.47
CA LYS A 110 -1.92 15.68 -5.81
C LYS A 110 -0.87 14.59 -5.88
N HIS A 111 -0.99 13.71 -6.85
CA HIS A 111 0.04 12.70 -7.10
C HIS A 111 1.32 13.34 -7.66
N CYS A 112 2.46 12.75 -7.34
CA CYS A 112 3.71 13.05 -8.00
C CYS A 112 3.70 12.54 -9.46
N GLU A 113 4.55 13.10 -10.32
CA GLU A 113 4.57 12.74 -11.76
C GLU A 113 5.31 11.45 -12.05
N VAL A 114 6.09 10.98 -11.09
CA VAL A 114 6.86 9.75 -11.17
C VAL A 114 6.54 8.82 -9.99
N LEU A 115 6.73 7.54 -10.21
CA LEU A 115 6.60 6.48 -9.22
C LEU A 115 7.92 5.75 -9.03
N LEU A 116 8.03 5.02 -7.93
CA LEU A 116 9.12 4.09 -7.68
C LEU A 116 8.60 2.66 -7.83
N ALA A 117 8.93 1.99 -8.94
CA ALA A 117 8.72 0.57 -9.09
C ALA A 117 9.74 -0.19 -8.25
N ARG A 118 9.27 -1.08 -7.39
CA ARG A 118 10.08 -1.96 -6.55
C ARG A 118 9.99 -3.37 -7.12
N ILE A 119 10.95 -3.72 -7.97
CA ILE A 119 10.94 -4.96 -8.73
C ILE A 119 11.48 -6.10 -7.86
N PRO A 120 10.67 -7.15 -7.56
CA PRO A 120 11.10 -8.29 -6.78
C PRO A 120 12.35 -8.97 -7.37
N SER A 121 13.13 -9.62 -6.53
CA SER A 121 14.23 -10.48 -6.98
C SER A 121 13.70 -11.80 -7.53
N GLU A 122 14.52 -12.55 -8.25
CA GLU A 122 14.14 -13.87 -8.77
C GLU A 122 13.83 -14.90 -7.68
N THR A 123 14.32 -14.66 -6.46
CA THR A 123 14.22 -15.59 -5.32
C THR A 123 13.20 -15.18 -4.28
N ASP A 124 12.61 -13.97 -4.40
CA ASP A 124 11.62 -13.45 -3.45
C ASP A 124 10.52 -12.66 -4.17
N HIS A 125 9.28 -13.04 -3.99
CA HIS A 125 8.11 -12.40 -4.62
C HIS A 125 7.71 -11.06 -3.98
N ARG A 126 8.42 -10.61 -2.93
CA ARG A 126 8.10 -9.37 -2.21
C ARG A 126 8.75 -8.17 -2.86
N GLY A 127 7.96 -7.12 -3.15
CA GLY A 127 8.41 -5.86 -3.74
C GLY A 127 9.07 -4.88 -2.76
N ASN A 128 9.38 -5.29 -1.52
CA ASN A 128 9.95 -4.38 -0.53
C ASN A 128 11.46 -4.16 -0.74
N LEU A 129 11.92 -2.91 -0.77
CA LEU A 129 13.34 -2.56 -0.91
C LEU A 129 14.21 -3.19 0.19
N VAL A 130 13.70 -3.29 1.42
CA VAL A 130 14.39 -3.92 2.55
C VAL A 130 14.64 -5.42 2.30
N MET A 131 13.84 -6.05 1.44
CA MET A 131 13.97 -7.45 1.05
C MET A 131 14.80 -7.64 -0.23
N GLY A 132 15.43 -6.57 -0.74
CA GLY A 132 16.33 -6.65 -1.90
C GLY A 132 15.66 -6.37 -3.25
N ALA A 133 14.44 -5.83 -3.25
CA ALA A 133 13.82 -5.37 -4.49
C ALA A 133 14.64 -4.26 -5.16
N LYS A 134 14.71 -4.27 -6.48
CA LYS A 134 15.43 -3.26 -7.27
C LYS A 134 14.55 -2.03 -7.48
N PRO A 135 15.00 -0.82 -7.07
CA PRO A 135 14.26 0.41 -7.33
C PRO A 135 14.42 0.85 -8.78
N GLU A 136 13.32 1.25 -9.40
CA GLU A 136 13.29 1.86 -10.73
C GLU A 136 12.28 3.00 -10.77
N VAL A 137 12.71 4.19 -11.19
CA VAL A 137 11.83 5.36 -11.31
C VAL A 137 11.15 5.34 -12.68
N GLN A 138 9.83 5.45 -12.70
CA GLN A 138 9.01 5.37 -13.91
C GLN A 138 7.95 6.48 -13.93
N PRO A 139 7.44 6.90 -15.11
CA PRO A 139 6.26 7.75 -15.19
C PRO A 139 5.00 7.00 -14.77
N LEU A 140 3.98 7.73 -14.30
CA LEU A 140 2.67 7.15 -13.99
C LEU A 140 1.93 6.79 -15.29
N SER A 141 1.31 5.62 -15.31
CA SER A 141 0.31 5.27 -16.30
C SER A 141 -1.00 6.05 -16.09
N ASP A 142 -1.89 6.05 -17.06
CA ASP A 142 -3.20 6.69 -16.89
C ASP A 142 -4.04 5.99 -15.82
N ARG A 143 -3.88 4.67 -15.65
CA ARG A 143 -4.51 3.91 -14.57
C ARG A 143 -3.97 4.30 -13.19
N ASP A 144 -2.66 4.51 -13.06
CA ASP A 144 -2.06 4.99 -11.82
C ASP A 144 -2.62 6.37 -11.42
N LYS A 145 -2.76 7.27 -12.39
CA LYS A 145 -3.37 8.60 -12.17
C LYS A 145 -4.86 8.50 -11.78
N GLU A 146 -5.61 7.62 -12.42
CA GLU A 146 -7.02 7.35 -12.06
C GLU A 146 -7.15 6.87 -10.62
N ILE A 147 -6.32 5.90 -10.18
CA ILE A 147 -6.28 5.43 -8.80
C ILE A 147 -5.98 6.59 -7.86
N CYS A 148 -4.93 7.38 -8.13
CA CYS A 148 -4.58 8.54 -7.31
C CYS A 148 -5.73 9.54 -7.19
N ASN A 149 -6.37 9.88 -8.30
CA ASN A 149 -7.48 10.84 -8.33
C ASN A 149 -8.72 10.30 -7.58
N THR A 150 -8.93 8.98 -7.60
CA THR A 150 -10.04 8.33 -6.88
C THR A 150 -9.88 8.47 -5.36
N ILE A 151 -8.65 8.32 -4.85
CA ILE A 151 -8.43 8.33 -3.40
C ILE A 151 -8.12 9.72 -2.83
N ALA A 152 -7.63 10.65 -3.67
CA ALA A 152 -7.16 11.96 -3.25
C ALA A 152 -8.18 12.77 -2.42
N PRO A 153 -9.48 12.85 -2.78
CA PRO A 153 -10.47 13.57 -1.97
C PRO A 153 -10.54 13.05 -0.54
N THR A 154 -10.59 11.72 -0.38
CA THR A 154 -10.64 11.08 0.96
C THR A 154 -9.39 11.39 1.78
N LEU A 155 -8.21 11.42 1.16
CA LEU A 155 -6.98 11.79 1.87
C LEU A 155 -7.04 13.23 2.39
N VAL A 156 -7.48 14.16 1.54
CA VAL A 156 -7.59 15.59 1.91
C VAL A 156 -8.62 15.80 3.01
N GLU A 157 -9.81 15.21 2.91
CA GLU A 157 -10.88 15.29 3.92
C GLU A 157 -10.42 14.78 5.29
N ASN A 158 -9.58 13.75 5.31
CA ASN A 158 -9.01 13.21 6.54
C ASN A 158 -7.74 13.93 7.03
N GLY A 159 -7.31 15.02 6.36
CA GLY A 159 -6.12 15.77 6.75
C GLY A 159 -4.82 15.00 6.55
N ILE A 160 -4.81 14.10 5.56
CA ILE A 160 -3.62 13.35 5.14
C ILE A 160 -2.92 14.17 4.05
N LEU A 161 -1.94 14.96 4.47
CA LEU A 161 -1.15 15.81 3.59
C LEU A 161 -0.15 15.00 2.76
N PHE A 162 0.43 13.96 3.34
CA PHE A 162 1.45 13.13 2.69
C PHE A 162 1.11 11.65 2.81
N ALA A 163 1.02 10.99 1.68
CA ALA A 163 0.78 9.56 1.58
C ALA A 163 1.69 8.91 0.54
N GLY A 164 2.02 7.64 0.76
CA GLY A 164 2.60 6.75 -0.23
C GLY A 164 1.63 5.60 -0.49
N ILE A 165 1.13 5.48 -1.70
CA ILE A 165 0.26 4.37 -2.06
C ILE A 165 1.04 3.28 -2.78
N ASP A 166 0.62 2.05 -2.62
CA ASP A 166 1.18 0.90 -3.30
C ASP A 166 0.19 0.36 -4.33
N VAL A 167 0.67 0.21 -5.56
CA VAL A 167 -0.13 -0.24 -6.71
C VAL A 167 0.58 -1.41 -7.39
N ILE A 168 -0.13 -2.52 -7.57
CA ILE A 168 0.35 -3.68 -8.33
C ILE A 168 -0.55 -3.84 -9.54
N GLY A 169 0.05 -3.86 -10.74
CA GLY A 169 -0.73 -3.83 -11.98
C GLY A 169 -1.68 -2.64 -11.99
N ASP A 170 -2.99 -2.90 -12.01
CA ASP A 170 -4.07 -1.93 -12.07
C ASP A 170 -4.79 -1.72 -10.72
N PHE A 171 -4.19 -2.19 -9.61
CA PHE A 171 -4.87 -2.26 -8.32
C PHE A 171 -4.10 -1.60 -7.18
N LEU A 172 -4.80 -0.78 -6.41
CA LEU A 172 -4.36 -0.24 -5.13
C LEU A 172 -4.30 -1.37 -4.09
N THR A 173 -3.16 -1.51 -3.41
CA THR A 173 -2.94 -2.57 -2.42
C THR A 173 -2.67 -2.08 -1.01
N GLU A 174 -2.17 -0.84 -0.84
CA GLU A 174 -1.91 -0.20 0.46
C GLU A 174 -1.95 1.33 0.34
N ILE A 175 -2.29 2.01 1.46
CA ILE A 175 -2.23 3.48 1.61
C ILE A 175 -1.40 3.78 2.86
N ASN A 176 -0.13 4.13 2.68
CA ASN A 176 0.81 4.38 3.76
C ASN A 176 0.83 5.87 4.12
N ILE A 177 0.44 6.21 5.36
CA ILE A 177 0.29 7.60 5.81
C ILE A 177 1.18 7.99 6.99
N THR A 178 1.84 7.03 7.63
CA THR A 178 2.70 7.29 8.80
C THR A 178 4.09 7.73 8.39
N SER A 179 4.75 6.94 7.55
CA SER A 179 6.14 7.17 7.15
C SER A 179 6.43 6.51 5.78
N PRO A 180 5.76 6.95 4.71
CA PRO A 180 5.97 6.36 3.39
C PRO A 180 7.42 6.54 2.94
N THR A 181 8.05 5.44 2.55
CA THR A 181 9.41 5.39 2.01
C THR A 181 9.42 5.52 0.48
N GLY A 182 10.62 5.62 -0.12
CA GLY A 182 10.80 5.69 -1.58
C GLY A 182 11.07 7.10 -2.10
N MET A 183 10.84 8.13 -1.30
CA MET A 183 11.11 9.52 -1.66
C MET A 183 12.60 9.76 -1.95
N ARG A 184 13.50 9.24 -1.10
CA ARG A 184 14.95 9.39 -1.24
C ARG A 184 15.48 8.71 -2.50
N GLU A 185 14.91 7.58 -2.88
CA GLU A 185 15.27 6.85 -4.08
C GLU A 185 14.88 7.66 -5.32
N ILE A 186 13.71 8.27 -5.36
CA ILE A 186 13.27 9.13 -6.46
C ILE A 186 14.15 10.38 -6.53
N ASP A 187 14.35 11.08 -5.42
CA ASP A 187 15.14 12.32 -5.34
C ASP A 187 16.59 12.11 -5.81
N LYS A 188 17.15 10.92 -5.57
CA LYS A 188 18.52 10.58 -5.96
C LYS A 188 18.67 10.32 -7.47
N TYR A 189 17.69 9.76 -8.12
CA TYR A 189 17.80 9.25 -9.48
C TYR A 189 17.16 10.15 -10.54
N HIS A 190 16.47 11.21 -10.15
CA HIS A 190 15.75 12.04 -11.08
C HIS A 190 15.91 13.54 -10.80
N GLN A 191 15.72 14.39 -11.82
CA GLN A 191 15.58 15.84 -11.63
C GLN A 191 14.29 16.23 -10.91
N TYR A 192 13.45 15.24 -10.55
CA TYR A 192 12.19 15.38 -9.84
C TYR A 192 12.38 15.09 -8.36
N SER A 193 12.03 16.03 -7.49
CA SER A 193 12.20 15.90 -6.05
C SER A 193 10.86 15.87 -5.32
N VAL A 194 10.50 14.70 -4.82
CA VAL A 194 9.31 14.52 -3.97
C VAL A 194 9.47 15.28 -2.66
N SER A 195 10.68 15.30 -2.09
CA SER A 195 10.95 16.04 -0.87
C SER A 195 10.74 17.55 -1.05
N ALA A 196 11.22 18.13 -2.17
CA ALA A 196 10.99 19.54 -2.45
C ALA A 196 9.50 19.88 -2.59
N ILE A 197 8.72 19.03 -3.27
CA ILE A 197 7.27 19.22 -3.40
C ILE A 197 6.60 19.22 -2.02
N LEU A 198 6.96 18.26 -1.16
CA LEU A 198 6.43 18.18 0.20
C LEU A 198 6.78 19.43 1.01
N PHE A 199 8.05 19.84 1.06
CA PHE A 199 8.49 21.01 1.83
C PHE A 199 7.88 22.31 1.31
N ASN A 200 7.83 22.53 0.00
CA ASN A 200 7.16 23.69 -0.58
C ASN A 200 5.67 23.77 -0.18
N GLN A 201 4.99 22.62 -0.11
CA GLN A 201 3.60 22.58 0.35
C GLN A 201 3.47 22.89 1.84
N LEU A 202 4.41 22.44 2.68
CA LEU A 202 4.46 22.76 4.11
C LEU A 202 4.68 24.26 4.34
N GLU A 203 5.66 24.85 3.64
CA GLU A 203 5.94 26.28 3.71
C GLU A 203 4.73 27.13 3.30
N LYS A 204 4.04 26.73 2.22
CA LYS A 204 2.81 27.38 1.78
C LYS A 204 1.75 27.39 2.88
N ILE A 205 1.47 26.25 3.51
CA ILE A 205 0.48 26.12 4.59
C ILE A 205 0.88 26.96 5.81
N LEU A 206 2.17 27.05 6.13
CA LEU A 206 2.64 27.86 7.25
C LEU A 206 2.54 29.37 7.00
N ASN A 207 2.71 29.79 5.74
CA ASN A 207 2.61 31.20 5.35
C ASN A 207 1.15 31.69 5.18
N GLU A 208 0.19 30.77 5.03
CA GLU A 208 -1.24 31.08 4.96
C GLU A 208 -1.94 31.13 6.34
N LYS A 209 -1.22 30.82 7.43
CA LYS A 209 -1.69 30.92 8.82
C LYS A 209 -1.31 32.27 9.45
#